data_a09317259533ab228b3d9d10b4730aa6
#
_entry.id   a09317259533ab228b3d9d10b4730aa6
#
_cell.length_a   1.000
_cell.length_b   1.000
_cell.length_c   1.000
_cell.angle_alpha   90.00
_cell.angle_beta   90.00
_cell.angle_gamma   90.00
#
_symmetry.space_group_name_H-M   'P 1'
#
loop_
_entity.id
_entity.type
_entity.pdbx_description
1 polymer ?
#
loop_
_entity_poly.entity_id
_entity_poly.type
_entity_poly.pdbx_seq_one_letter_code
_entity_poly.pdbx_strand_id
1 'polypeptide(L)'
;MVNYLLKKSYQLKDLKEIKFKDLWGDQGVFTTMWIYGAPPRILFFKNHINNLVKSTKAYSIKKSSIRSDILRLIKKNLNSKKKYNHLLRIALTKNTLTVSLRQRIKPKLNFNLKLVNLKRQKPEYKNLKYKEILKHLSKIDNSKSDIGLCSNKKIFETGTSNLLFIKNGNVYSPISKFYKGITYKFFKSKIKKIINKDITINSLKEFEEIILIGSGKGVASV
;
A
#
# COMPACT_ATOMS: atom_id res chain seq x y z
N MET A 1 15.41 -11.06 3.81
CA MET A 1 15.48 -10.65 2.38
C MET A 1 14.10 -10.83 1.73
N VAL A 2 13.62 -9.90 0.91
CA VAL A 2 12.31 -10.03 0.25
C VAL A 2 12.47 -10.87 -1.02
N ASN A 3 11.81 -12.04 -1.08
CA ASN A 3 11.83 -12.88 -2.27
C ASN A 3 10.89 -12.34 -3.35
N TYR A 4 11.48 -11.97 -4.49
CA TYR A 4 10.75 -11.55 -5.68
C TYR A 4 10.61 -12.69 -6.67
N LEU A 5 9.39 -12.93 -7.15
CA LEU A 5 9.10 -13.85 -8.24
C LEU A 5 9.23 -13.18 -9.61
N LEU A 6 9.05 -11.86 -9.67
CA LEU A 6 9.10 -11.06 -10.89
C LEU A 6 9.60 -9.65 -10.57
N LYS A 7 10.51 -9.14 -11.42
CA LYS A 7 10.94 -7.74 -11.46
C LYS A 7 11.13 -7.33 -12.92
N LYS A 8 10.25 -6.47 -13.42
CA LYS A 8 10.29 -5.99 -14.80
C LYS A 8 10.09 -4.49 -14.87
N SER A 9 10.80 -3.83 -15.76
CA SER A 9 10.65 -2.41 -16.07
C SER A 9 10.45 -2.21 -17.55
N TYR A 10 9.65 -1.21 -17.89
CA TYR A 10 9.27 -0.89 -19.26
C TYR A 10 9.36 0.61 -19.47
N GLN A 11 9.79 1.04 -20.65
CA GLN A 11 9.60 2.43 -21.06
C GLN A 11 8.09 2.73 -21.13
N LEU A 12 7.66 3.83 -20.54
CA LEU A 12 6.23 4.13 -20.49
C LEU A 12 5.65 4.43 -21.89
N LYS A 13 6.44 5.02 -22.80
CA LYS A 13 5.98 5.43 -24.13
C LYS A 13 5.51 4.27 -25.00
N ASP A 14 6.26 3.17 -25.09
CA ASP A 14 6.09 2.06 -26.03
C ASP A 14 6.02 0.67 -25.37
N LEU A 15 6.24 0.60 -24.08
CA LEU A 15 6.33 -0.63 -23.28
C LEU A 15 7.48 -1.56 -23.68
N LYS A 16 8.53 -1.03 -24.29
CA LYS A 16 9.77 -1.77 -24.49
C LYS A 16 10.38 -2.13 -23.13
N GLU A 17 10.70 -3.41 -22.92
CA GLU A 17 11.31 -3.89 -21.69
C GLU A 17 12.73 -3.31 -21.55
N ILE A 18 13.09 -2.88 -20.35
CA ILE A 18 14.39 -2.32 -20.01
C ILE A 18 14.92 -2.98 -18.73
N LYS A 19 16.21 -2.78 -18.43
CA LYS A 19 16.80 -3.21 -17.15
C LYS A 19 15.93 -2.74 -15.99
N PHE A 20 15.69 -3.63 -15.01
CA PHE A 20 14.83 -3.32 -13.87
C PHE A 20 15.33 -2.09 -13.11
N LYS A 21 14.43 -1.14 -12.87
CA LYS A 21 14.64 0.05 -12.04
C LYS A 21 13.72 -0.02 -10.83
N ASP A 22 14.29 0.05 -9.64
CA ASP A 22 13.48 0.24 -8.44
C ASP A 22 13.21 1.74 -8.28
N LEU A 23 11.98 2.13 -8.45
CA LEU A 23 11.57 3.54 -8.56
C LEU A 23 11.37 4.25 -7.19
N TRP A 24 11.77 3.62 -6.09
CA TRP A 24 11.64 4.25 -4.78
C TRP A 24 12.48 5.53 -4.67
N GLY A 25 11.84 6.61 -4.24
CA GLY A 25 12.44 7.95 -4.15
C GLY A 25 12.20 8.83 -5.37
N ASP A 26 11.74 8.27 -6.49
CA ASP A 26 11.44 9.02 -7.70
C ASP A 26 10.15 9.83 -7.58
N GLN A 27 9.93 10.72 -8.56
CA GLN A 27 8.67 11.41 -8.76
C GLN A 27 7.69 10.48 -9.48
N GLY A 28 6.69 9.97 -8.76
CA GLY A 28 5.74 9.03 -9.33
C GLY A 28 4.80 8.42 -8.30
N VAL A 29 4.05 7.45 -8.76
CA VAL A 29 2.97 6.79 -8.01
C VAL A 29 3.06 5.29 -8.10
N PHE A 30 2.51 4.58 -7.12
CA PHE A 30 2.43 3.13 -7.16
C PHE A 30 1.13 2.61 -6.55
N THR A 31 0.86 1.35 -6.83
CA THR A 31 -0.15 0.57 -6.10
C THR A 31 0.37 -0.81 -5.80
N THR A 32 -0.12 -1.43 -4.72
CA THR A 32 0.21 -2.80 -4.34
C THR A 32 -1.09 -3.55 -4.11
N MET A 33 -1.23 -4.69 -4.77
CA MET A 33 -2.44 -5.50 -4.79
C MET A 33 -2.11 -6.93 -4.34
N TRP A 34 -3.03 -7.57 -3.63
CA TRP A 34 -2.91 -8.99 -3.37
C TRP A 34 -3.39 -9.79 -4.58
N ILE A 35 -2.51 -10.68 -5.06
CA ILE A 35 -2.83 -11.68 -6.08
C ILE A 35 -2.82 -13.06 -5.43
N TYR A 36 -3.85 -13.88 -5.72
CA TYR A 36 -4.04 -15.18 -5.10
C TYR A 36 -4.73 -16.17 -6.04
N GLY A 37 -4.60 -17.47 -5.73
CA GLY A 37 -5.29 -18.57 -6.43
C GLY A 37 -4.65 -19.00 -7.75
N ALA A 38 -5.22 -20.03 -8.33
CA ALA A 38 -5.00 -20.52 -9.68
C ALA A 38 -6.40 -20.87 -10.27
N PRO A 39 -6.86 -20.17 -11.31
CA PRO A 39 -6.23 -19.02 -11.99
C PRO A 39 -6.06 -17.80 -11.06
N PRO A 40 -5.10 -16.91 -11.38
CA PRO A 40 -4.79 -15.77 -10.52
C PRO A 40 -5.92 -14.74 -10.47
N ARG A 41 -6.32 -14.36 -9.28
CA ARG A 41 -7.27 -13.30 -9.01
C ARG A 41 -6.57 -12.15 -8.29
N ILE A 42 -6.92 -10.91 -8.61
CA ILE A 42 -6.33 -9.72 -8.00
C ILE A 42 -7.41 -8.99 -7.20
N LEU A 43 -7.21 -8.88 -5.89
CA LEU A 43 -8.17 -8.24 -4.99
C LEU A 43 -8.31 -6.74 -5.30
N PHE A 44 -9.55 -6.28 -5.47
CA PHE A 44 -9.91 -4.88 -5.77
C PHE A 44 -9.18 -4.28 -6.98
N PHE A 45 -8.87 -5.08 -7.99
CA PHE A 45 -8.08 -4.66 -9.16
C PHE A 45 -8.57 -3.34 -9.77
N LYS A 46 -9.86 -3.26 -10.13
CA LYS A 46 -10.48 -2.07 -10.73
C LYS A 46 -10.26 -0.81 -9.87
N ASN A 47 -10.47 -0.94 -8.56
CA ASN A 47 -10.30 0.17 -7.62
C ASN A 47 -8.85 0.64 -7.53
N HIS A 48 -7.89 -0.31 -7.46
CA HIS A 48 -6.46 -0.01 -7.44
C HIS A 48 -6.00 0.72 -8.70
N ILE A 49 -6.40 0.23 -9.87
CA ILE A 49 -6.01 0.85 -11.15
C ILE A 49 -6.66 2.22 -11.33
N ASN A 50 -7.94 2.38 -11.00
CA ASN A 50 -8.62 3.66 -11.05
C ASN A 50 -7.93 4.70 -10.16
N ASN A 51 -7.59 4.32 -8.92
CA ASN A 51 -6.91 5.21 -7.99
C ASN A 51 -5.47 5.54 -8.45
N LEU A 52 -4.76 4.57 -9.02
CA LEU A 52 -3.43 4.79 -9.61
C LEU A 52 -3.50 5.79 -10.77
N VAL A 53 -4.39 5.56 -11.75
CA VAL A 53 -4.59 6.44 -12.91
C VAL A 53 -5.01 7.85 -12.46
N LYS A 54 -5.92 7.98 -11.48
CA LYS A 54 -6.27 9.29 -10.92
C LYS A 54 -5.05 10.00 -10.34
N SER A 55 -4.17 9.28 -9.68
CA SER A 55 -2.97 9.84 -9.03
C SER A 55 -1.89 10.27 -10.04
N THR A 56 -1.87 9.72 -11.28
CA THR A 56 -0.86 10.08 -12.29
C THR A 56 -0.94 11.55 -12.69
N LYS A 57 -2.14 12.16 -12.66
CA LYS A 57 -2.34 13.58 -12.96
C LYS A 57 -1.49 14.48 -12.06
N ALA A 58 -1.44 14.19 -10.75
CA ALA A 58 -0.66 14.97 -9.78
C ALA A 58 0.87 14.86 -9.96
N TYR A 59 1.32 13.91 -10.77
CA TYR A 59 2.74 13.66 -11.07
C TYR A 59 3.09 13.90 -12.53
N SER A 60 2.22 14.60 -13.28
CA SER A 60 2.40 14.93 -14.71
C SER A 60 2.73 13.69 -15.58
N ILE A 61 2.16 12.55 -15.24
CA ILE A 61 2.28 11.31 -16.02
C ILE A 61 1.11 11.30 -17.00
N LYS A 62 1.40 11.66 -18.24
CA LYS A 62 0.39 11.81 -19.32
C LYS A 62 0.45 10.60 -20.25
N LYS A 63 -0.49 9.68 -20.13
CA LYS A 63 -0.70 8.58 -21.09
C LYS A 63 -2.13 8.05 -20.91
N SER A 64 -2.93 8.11 -21.97
CA SER A 64 -4.34 7.67 -21.95
C SER A 64 -4.46 6.14 -21.78
N SER A 65 -3.54 5.39 -22.38
CA SER A 65 -3.55 3.91 -22.41
C SER A 65 -3.02 3.23 -21.13
N ILE A 66 -2.68 3.97 -20.05
CA ILE A 66 -2.09 3.37 -18.83
C ILE A 66 -2.86 2.14 -18.33
N ARG A 67 -4.18 2.19 -18.35
CA ARG A 67 -5.02 1.08 -17.87
C ARG A 67 -4.87 -0.18 -18.74
N SER A 68 -5.00 -0.04 -20.05
CA SER A 68 -4.83 -1.14 -21.00
C SER A 68 -3.41 -1.67 -21.02
N ASP A 69 -2.43 -0.78 -20.89
CA ASP A 69 -1.01 -1.15 -20.80
C ASP A 69 -0.71 -2.00 -19.58
N ILE A 70 -1.21 -1.61 -18.42
CA ILE A 70 -1.06 -2.40 -17.18
C ILE A 70 -1.72 -3.78 -17.34
N LEU A 71 -2.94 -3.85 -17.90
CA LEU A 71 -3.62 -5.13 -18.15
C LEU A 71 -2.81 -6.02 -19.09
N ARG A 72 -2.27 -5.48 -20.20
CA ARG A 72 -1.45 -6.19 -21.15
C ARG A 72 -0.18 -6.76 -20.47
N LEU A 73 0.50 -5.94 -19.65
CA LEU A 73 1.69 -6.36 -18.93
C LEU A 73 1.40 -7.40 -17.85
N ILE A 74 0.29 -7.30 -17.15
CA ILE A 74 -0.14 -8.33 -16.19
C ILE A 74 -0.37 -9.65 -16.91
N LYS A 75 -1.14 -9.66 -18.01
CA LYS A 75 -1.38 -10.86 -18.82
C LYS A 75 -0.07 -11.45 -19.36
N LYS A 76 0.86 -10.63 -19.86
CA LYS A 76 2.16 -11.07 -20.38
C LYS A 76 3.04 -11.73 -19.31
N ASN A 77 2.99 -11.25 -18.07
CA ASN A 77 3.95 -11.63 -17.03
C ASN A 77 3.42 -12.65 -16.01
N LEU A 78 2.12 -12.90 -15.97
CA LEU A 78 1.52 -13.86 -15.05
C LEU A 78 1.12 -15.14 -15.77
N ASN A 79 1.52 -16.27 -15.20
CA ASN A 79 1.11 -17.58 -15.67
C ASN A 79 -0.25 -17.97 -15.04
N SER A 80 -1.26 -18.25 -15.89
CA SER A 80 -2.61 -18.60 -15.45
C SER A 80 -2.68 -19.94 -14.69
N LYS A 81 -1.75 -20.84 -14.93
CA LYS A 81 -1.69 -22.17 -14.27
C LYS A 81 -0.97 -22.13 -12.92
N LYS A 82 -0.23 -21.06 -12.62
CA LYS A 82 0.54 -20.95 -11.37
C LYS A 82 -0.37 -20.49 -10.23
N LYS A 83 -0.24 -21.15 -9.06
CA LYS A 83 -0.87 -20.71 -7.82
C LYS A 83 -0.13 -19.51 -7.23
N TYR A 84 -0.85 -18.47 -6.87
CA TYR A 84 -0.29 -17.25 -6.28
C TYR A 84 -0.77 -17.04 -4.83
N ASN A 85 0.06 -16.43 -4.05
CA ASN A 85 -0.24 -15.73 -2.79
C ASN A 85 0.83 -14.65 -2.63
N HIS A 86 0.76 -13.62 -3.47
CA HIS A 86 1.83 -12.66 -3.67
C HIS A 86 1.29 -11.24 -3.65
N LEU A 87 2.18 -10.28 -3.56
CA LEU A 87 1.90 -8.86 -3.73
C LEU A 87 2.39 -8.40 -5.10
N LEU A 88 1.45 -8.01 -5.93
CA LEU A 88 1.71 -7.37 -7.23
C LEU A 88 1.83 -5.87 -7.01
N ARG A 89 2.99 -5.29 -7.32
CA ARG A 89 3.21 -3.84 -7.32
C ARG A 89 3.30 -3.34 -8.75
N ILE A 90 2.54 -2.30 -9.05
CA ILE A 90 2.67 -1.48 -10.26
C ILE A 90 3.17 -0.11 -9.81
N ALA A 91 4.25 0.39 -10.41
CA ALA A 91 4.75 1.73 -10.14
C ALA A 91 5.03 2.48 -11.45
N LEU A 92 4.81 3.80 -11.42
CA LEU A 92 4.84 4.68 -12.57
C LEU A 92 5.61 5.96 -12.26
N THR A 93 6.51 6.32 -13.17
CA THR A 93 7.07 7.67 -13.31
C THR A 93 6.68 8.23 -14.68
N LYS A 94 7.14 9.43 -15.04
CA LYS A 94 6.90 10.01 -16.38
C LYS A 94 7.39 9.09 -17.52
N ASN A 95 8.47 8.33 -17.28
CA ASN A 95 9.16 7.59 -18.34
C ASN A 95 9.15 6.07 -18.15
N THR A 96 8.80 5.58 -16.97
CA THR A 96 8.98 4.16 -16.62
C THR A 96 7.72 3.60 -15.96
N LEU A 97 7.35 2.38 -16.36
CA LEU A 97 6.38 1.54 -15.70
C LEU A 97 7.11 0.30 -15.17
N THR A 98 6.92 -0.03 -13.90
CA THR A 98 7.47 -1.26 -13.31
C THR A 98 6.36 -2.19 -12.84
N VAL A 99 6.59 -3.48 -13.03
CA VAL A 99 5.78 -4.57 -12.51
C VAL A 99 6.68 -5.44 -11.65
N SER A 100 6.32 -5.62 -10.39
CA SER A 100 7.05 -6.55 -9.53
C SER A 100 6.08 -7.41 -8.72
N LEU A 101 6.47 -8.65 -8.49
CA LEU A 101 5.71 -9.64 -7.76
C LEU A 101 6.59 -10.22 -6.66
N ARG A 102 6.18 -10.08 -5.41
CA ARG A 102 6.89 -10.60 -4.26
C ARG A 102 5.99 -11.45 -3.38
N GLN A 103 6.58 -12.34 -2.61
CA GLN A 103 5.82 -13.13 -1.63
C GLN A 103 5.05 -12.21 -0.68
N ARG A 104 3.81 -12.58 -0.36
CA ARG A 104 3.01 -11.91 0.66
C ARG A 104 3.41 -12.41 2.03
N ILE A 105 3.78 -11.50 2.91
CA ILE A 105 4.05 -11.80 4.32
C ILE A 105 2.72 -11.67 5.06
N LYS A 106 2.21 -12.76 5.62
CA LYS A 106 1.02 -12.76 6.48
C LYS A 106 1.43 -12.28 7.88
N PRO A 107 0.70 -11.34 8.49
CA PRO A 107 0.91 -10.98 9.89
C PRO A 107 0.76 -12.19 10.82
N LYS A 108 1.65 -12.30 11.80
CA LYS A 108 1.53 -13.25 12.92
C LYS A 108 0.58 -12.70 13.98
N LEU A 109 0.15 -13.55 14.91
CA LEU A 109 -0.51 -13.12 16.13
C LEU A 109 0.45 -12.23 16.96
N ASN A 110 -0.08 -11.41 17.86
CA ASN A 110 0.68 -10.46 18.68
C ASN A 110 1.52 -9.51 17.81
N PHE A 111 0.84 -8.81 16.91
CA PHE A 111 1.46 -7.89 15.97
C PHE A 111 1.78 -6.55 16.65
N ASN A 112 3.00 -6.05 16.52
CA ASN A 112 3.46 -4.85 17.20
C ASN A 112 3.48 -3.62 16.27
N LEU A 113 3.26 -2.45 16.84
CA LEU A 113 3.39 -1.16 16.16
C LEU A 113 4.53 -0.34 16.77
N LYS A 114 5.63 -0.17 16.03
CA LYS A 114 6.75 0.68 16.44
C LYS A 114 6.53 2.11 15.94
N LEU A 115 6.30 3.04 16.86
CA LEU A 115 6.10 4.45 16.50
C LEU A 115 7.40 5.09 16.01
N VAL A 116 7.33 5.85 14.92
CA VAL A 116 8.44 6.62 14.35
C VAL A 116 7.98 8.05 14.05
N ASN A 117 8.80 9.03 14.41
CA ASN A 117 8.52 10.43 14.09
C ASN A 117 8.80 10.69 12.60
N LEU A 118 7.83 10.35 11.79
CA LEU A 118 7.90 10.46 10.34
C LEU A 118 6.51 10.73 9.78
N LYS A 119 6.42 11.62 8.81
CA LYS A 119 5.18 11.93 8.10
C LYS A 119 5.37 11.64 6.61
N ARG A 120 4.38 10.99 6.00
CA ARG A 120 4.37 10.76 4.54
C ARG A 120 4.27 12.10 3.80
N GLN A 121 5.10 12.27 2.79
CA GLN A 121 4.98 13.40 1.86
C GLN A 121 3.75 13.19 0.97
N LYS A 122 2.94 14.25 0.77
CA LYS A 122 1.70 14.20 -0.04
C LYS A 122 0.86 12.95 0.26
N PRO A 123 0.36 12.80 1.49
CA PRO A 123 -0.29 11.56 1.96
C PRO A 123 -1.59 11.23 1.23
N GLU A 124 -2.17 12.18 0.51
CA GLU A 124 -3.35 11.97 -0.35
C GLU A 124 -3.08 11.04 -1.54
N TYR A 125 -1.79 10.86 -1.92
CA TYR A 125 -1.36 9.99 -3.00
C TYR A 125 -0.49 8.84 -2.49
N LYS A 126 -0.61 7.67 -3.12
CA LYS A 126 0.33 6.57 -2.92
C LYS A 126 1.56 6.79 -3.82
N ASN A 127 2.46 7.66 -3.36
CA ASN A 127 3.60 8.12 -4.13
C ASN A 127 4.89 7.35 -3.81
N LEU A 128 5.88 7.48 -4.71
CA LEU A 128 7.16 6.80 -4.62
C LEU A 128 8.16 7.44 -3.64
N LYS A 129 7.84 8.58 -3.01
CA LYS A 129 8.65 9.20 -1.94
C LYS A 129 8.57 8.37 -0.65
N TYR A 130 9.14 7.17 -0.70
CA TYR A 130 8.92 6.10 0.27
C TYR A 130 10.21 5.58 0.92
N LYS A 131 11.39 6.10 0.51
CA LYS A 131 12.71 5.60 0.96
C LYS A 131 12.85 5.58 2.49
N GLU A 132 12.47 6.67 3.17
CA GLU A 132 12.59 6.76 4.64
C GLU A 132 11.68 5.72 5.34
N ILE A 133 10.46 5.53 4.83
CA ILE A 133 9.58 4.47 5.33
C ILE A 133 10.22 3.10 5.17
N LEU A 134 10.79 2.80 4.00
CA LEU A 134 11.49 1.53 3.74
C LEU A 134 12.70 1.34 4.65
N LYS A 135 13.47 2.40 4.92
CA LYS A 135 14.60 2.38 5.85
C LYS A 135 14.19 1.97 7.27
N HIS A 136 13.03 2.43 7.74
CA HIS A 136 12.48 1.98 9.03
C HIS A 136 11.93 0.55 8.95
N LEU A 137 11.21 0.21 7.88
CA LEU A 137 10.66 -1.14 7.68
C LEU A 137 11.74 -2.23 7.54
N SER A 138 12.93 -1.90 7.02
CA SER A 138 14.04 -2.85 6.90
C SER A 138 14.66 -3.24 8.24
N LYS A 139 14.41 -2.47 9.30
CA LYS A 139 14.93 -2.70 10.66
C LYS A 139 14.01 -3.54 11.55
N ILE A 140 12.89 -4.01 11.02
CA ILE A 140 11.90 -4.79 11.77
C ILE A 140 11.49 -6.06 11.02
N ASP A 141 11.00 -7.04 11.76
CA ASP A 141 10.33 -8.21 11.17
C ASP A 141 8.92 -7.84 10.75
N ASN A 142 8.72 -7.68 9.44
CA ASN A 142 7.44 -7.30 8.86
C ASN A 142 6.31 -8.35 9.02
N SER A 143 6.63 -9.55 9.51
CA SER A 143 5.61 -10.55 9.88
C SER A 143 5.06 -10.33 11.28
N LYS A 144 5.83 -9.65 12.16
CA LYS A 144 5.49 -9.41 13.56
C LYS A 144 5.20 -7.95 13.88
N SER A 145 5.58 -7.02 12.99
CA SER A 145 5.46 -5.59 13.28
C SER A 145 5.31 -4.73 12.05
N ASP A 146 4.84 -3.52 12.27
CA ASP A 146 4.87 -2.40 11.33
C ASP A 146 5.37 -1.13 12.04
N ILE A 147 5.67 -0.08 11.29
CA ILE A 147 5.96 1.24 11.85
C ILE A 147 4.70 2.10 11.86
N GLY A 148 4.41 2.74 12.97
CA GLY A 148 3.36 3.76 13.07
C GLY A 148 3.95 5.14 12.77
N LEU A 149 3.44 5.78 11.73
CA LEU A 149 3.89 7.11 11.33
C LEU A 149 3.22 8.17 12.22
N CYS A 150 4.02 8.91 12.95
CA CYS A 150 3.52 9.97 13.81
C CYS A 150 4.31 11.29 13.62
N SER A 151 3.71 12.39 13.98
CA SER A 151 4.35 13.71 14.04
C SER A 151 3.58 14.61 15.02
N ASN A 152 4.26 15.43 15.78
CA ASN A 152 3.65 16.28 16.81
C ASN A 152 2.73 15.48 17.74
N LYS A 153 3.21 14.32 18.22
CA LYS A 153 2.48 13.38 19.07
C LYS A 153 1.18 12.80 18.45
N LYS A 154 0.84 13.10 17.18
CA LYS A 154 -0.34 12.55 16.48
C LYS A 154 0.06 11.39 15.58
N ILE A 155 -0.76 10.34 15.57
CA ILE A 155 -0.59 9.14 14.76
C ILE A 155 -1.48 9.24 13.52
N PHE A 156 -0.97 8.88 12.33
CA PHE A 156 -1.69 9.04 11.07
C PHE A 156 -2.00 7.71 10.38
N GLU A 157 -1.01 6.89 10.19
CA GLU A 157 -1.10 5.61 9.46
C GLU A 157 0.09 4.73 9.82
N THR A 158 0.21 3.56 9.23
CA THR A 158 1.45 2.78 9.31
C THR A 158 2.30 2.94 8.04
N GLY A 159 3.50 2.37 8.07
CA GLY A 159 4.33 2.27 6.87
C GLY A 159 3.61 1.61 5.70
N THR A 160 2.72 0.64 5.95
CA THR A 160 2.10 -0.17 4.89
C THR A 160 0.57 -0.20 4.90
N SER A 161 -0.09 0.26 5.97
CA SER A 161 -1.52 0.06 6.24
C SER A 161 -2.17 1.31 6.81
N ASN A 162 -3.50 1.35 6.80
CA ASN A 162 -4.27 2.30 7.60
C ASN A 162 -4.51 1.75 9.00
N LEU A 163 -4.82 2.63 9.94
CA LEU A 163 -5.15 2.32 11.32
C LEU A 163 -6.62 2.58 11.59
N LEU A 164 -7.24 1.66 12.29
CA LEU A 164 -8.53 1.82 12.97
C LEU A 164 -8.31 1.56 14.46
N PHE A 165 -9.07 2.26 15.29
CA PHE A 165 -8.99 2.19 16.74
C PHE A 165 -10.38 1.89 17.28
N ILE A 166 -10.50 0.96 18.23
CA ILE A 166 -11.76 0.53 18.79
C ILE A 166 -11.85 1.01 20.24
N LYS A 167 -12.98 1.62 20.61
CA LYS A 167 -13.30 2.02 21.97
C LYS A 167 -14.82 2.03 22.15
N ASN A 168 -15.32 1.33 23.17
CA ASN A 168 -16.76 1.25 23.51
C ASN A 168 -17.62 0.90 22.28
N GLY A 169 -17.21 -0.10 21.50
CA GLY A 169 -17.90 -0.52 20.28
C GLY A 169 -17.85 0.47 19.11
N ASN A 170 -17.20 1.62 19.26
CA ASN A 170 -17.05 2.62 18.21
C ASN A 170 -15.72 2.45 17.48
N VAL A 171 -15.74 2.73 16.17
CA VAL A 171 -14.55 2.68 15.30
C VAL A 171 -14.06 4.09 15.03
N TYR A 172 -12.78 4.33 15.33
CA TYR A 172 -12.12 5.61 15.12
C TYR A 172 -11.02 5.50 14.05
N SER A 173 -10.77 6.59 13.37
CA SER A 173 -9.69 6.74 12.39
C SER A 173 -9.08 8.14 12.50
N PRO A 174 -7.79 8.32 12.20
CA PRO A 174 -7.21 9.66 12.11
C PRO A 174 -7.99 10.58 11.17
N ILE A 175 -8.02 11.88 11.45
CA ILE A 175 -8.80 12.86 10.66
C ILE A 175 -8.21 13.01 9.25
N SER A 176 -6.89 13.19 9.16
CA SER A 176 -6.19 13.61 7.94
C SER A 176 -4.73 13.17 7.92
N LYS A 177 -3.99 13.59 6.90
CA LYS A 177 -2.53 13.40 6.76
C LYS A 177 -2.12 11.94 6.62
N PHE A 178 -3.01 11.09 6.08
CA PHE A 178 -2.73 9.70 5.76
C PHE A 178 -3.29 9.31 4.40
N TYR A 179 -2.72 8.28 3.79
CA TYR A 179 -3.23 7.72 2.55
C TYR A 179 -4.47 6.88 2.80
N LYS A 180 -5.60 7.27 2.26
CA LYS A 180 -6.85 6.47 2.32
C LYS A 180 -6.77 5.31 1.33
N GLY A 181 -6.26 4.16 1.80
CA GLY A 181 -6.07 2.95 1.02
C GLY A 181 -7.37 2.34 0.49
N ILE A 182 -7.28 1.46 -0.50
CA ILE A 182 -8.45 0.79 -1.10
C ILE A 182 -9.19 -0.06 -0.06
N THR A 183 -8.45 -0.82 0.75
CA THR A 183 -9.02 -1.63 1.83
C THR A 183 -9.73 -0.76 2.87
N TYR A 184 -9.13 0.38 3.26
CA TYR A 184 -9.79 1.34 4.16
C TYR A 184 -11.10 1.86 3.58
N LYS A 185 -11.12 2.25 2.30
CA LYS A 185 -12.34 2.71 1.62
C LYS A 185 -13.43 1.63 1.60
N PHE A 186 -13.05 0.38 1.38
CA PHE A 186 -13.97 -0.75 1.44
C PHE A 186 -14.54 -0.93 2.84
N PHE A 187 -13.71 -0.96 3.89
CA PHE A 187 -14.21 -1.06 5.27
C PHE A 187 -15.11 0.12 5.64
N LYS A 188 -14.71 1.35 5.26
CA LYS A 188 -15.53 2.55 5.49
C LYS A 188 -16.92 2.44 4.85
N SER A 189 -17.07 1.74 3.72
CA SER A 189 -18.38 1.53 3.07
C SER A 189 -19.23 0.43 3.74
N LYS A 190 -18.64 -0.37 4.64
CA LYS A 190 -19.30 -1.48 5.33
C LYS A 190 -19.57 -1.22 6.81
N ILE A 191 -18.75 -0.38 7.44
CA ILE A 191 -18.93 0.02 8.83
C ILE A 191 -19.93 1.16 8.88
N LYS A 192 -20.97 1.04 9.71
CA LYS A 192 -22.07 2.02 9.84
C LYS A 192 -21.55 3.45 10.10
N LYS A 193 -20.53 3.58 10.97
CA LYS A 193 -19.90 4.88 11.28
C LYS A 193 -18.45 4.71 11.67
N ILE A 194 -17.55 5.47 11.01
CA ILE A 194 -16.17 5.66 11.45
C ILE A 194 -16.02 7.10 11.90
N ILE A 195 -15.65 7.28 13.16
CA ILE A 195 -15.44 8.59 13.80
C ILE A 195 -14.02 9.06 13.47
N ASN A 196 -13.89 10.20 12.79
CA ASN A 196 -12.59 10.79 12.56
C ASN A 196 -12.18 11.62 13.78
N LYS A 197 -11.03 11.30 14.37
CA LYS A 197 -10.51 11.97 15.58
C LYS A 197 -8.99 12.12 15.48
N ASP A 198 -8.42 13.14 16.07
CA ASP A 198 -6.99 13.21 16.30
C ASP A 198 -6.57 12.12 17.29
N ILE A 199 -5.77 11.18 16.82
CA ILE A 199 -5.24 10.09 17.65
C ILE A 199 -3.85 10.49 18.10
N THR A 200 -3.67 10.63 19.39
CA THR A 200 -2.36 10.98 19.99
C THR A 200 -1.69 9.74 20.57
N ILE A 201 -0.36 9.83 20.76
CA ILE A 201 0.41 8.76 21.42
C ILE A 201 -0.14 8.50 22.83
N ASN A 202 -0.50 9.55 23.56
CA ASN A 202 -1.02 9.44 24.93
C ASN A 202 -2.42 8.80 24.98
N SER A 203 -3.24 9.01 23.93
CA SER A 203 -4.57 8.43 23.87
C SER A 203 -4.61 6.95 23.45
N LEU A 204 -3.47 6.35 23.08
CA LEU A 204 -3.44 4.94 22.65
C LEU A 204 -3.97 3.99 23.71
N LYS A 205 -3.64 4.22 24.98
CA LYS A 205 -4.11 3.42 26.13
C LYS A 205 -5.62 3.46 26.37
N GLU A 206 -6.33 4.40 25.74
CA GLU A 206 -7.77 4.52 25.85
C GLU A 206 -8.52 3.57 24.91
N PHE A 207 -7.84 2.99 23.93
CA PHE A 207 -8.44 2.10 22.94
C PHE A 207 -8.28 0.64 23.34
N GLU A 208 -9.36 -0.12 23.21
CA GLU A 208 -9.43 -1.55 23.51
C GLU A 208 -8.66 -2.37 22.46
N GLU A 209 -8.68 -1.91 21.20
CA GLU A 209 -8.03 -2.58 20.10
C GLU A 209 -7.52 -1.57 19.05
N ILE A 210 -6.39 -1.89 18.44
CA ILE A 210 -5.83 -1.16 17.30
C ILE A 210 -5.71 -2.14 16.13
N ILE A 211 -6.34 -1.81 15.01
CA ILE A 211 -6.41 -2.68 13.84
C ILE A 211 -5.67 -2.03 12.66
N LEU A 212 -4.76 -2.78 12.06
CA LEU A 212 -4.16 -2.42 10.78
C LEU A 212 -4.97 -3.02 9.64
N ILE A 213 -5.27 -2.20 8.62
CA ILE A 213 -5.95 -2.66 7.40
C ILE A 213 -5.20 -2.21 6.14
N GLY A 214 -4.92 -3.15 5.25
CA GLY A 214 -4.18 -2.85 4.02
C GLY A 214 -4.21 -3.97 3.01
N SER A 215 -4.16 -3.65 1.72
CA SER A 215 -4.23 -4.64 0.64
C SER A 215 -3.07 -5.64 0.65
N GLY A 216 -1.94 -5.29 1.26
CA GLY A 216 -0.79 -6.18 1.41
C GLY A 216 -0.90 -7.08 2.63
N LYS A 217 -1.14 -6.50 3.80
CA LYS A 217 -1.21 -7.23 5.08
C LYS A 217 -2.56 -7.95 5.26
N GLY A 218 -3.66 -7.40 4.74
CA GLY A 218 -5.00 -7.79 5.12
C GLY A 218 -5.44 -7.04 6.36
N VAL A 219 -5.79 -7.76 7.41
CA VAL A 219 -6.15 -7.24 8.74
C VAL A 219 -5.16 -7.80 9.76
N ALA A 220 -4.72 -6.98 10.69
CA ALA A 220 -3.92 -7.40 11.85
C ALA A 220 -4.33 -6.58 13.08
N SER A 221 -4.50 -7.25 14.21
CA SER A 221 -4.66 -6.61 15.53
C SER A 221 -3.29 -6.35 16.14
N VAL A 222 -3.12 -5.23 16.84
CA VAL A 222 -1.88 -4.77 17.48
C VAL A 222 -1.96 -4.97 18.98
#